data_c2541bcbf70c107dd44b45b79c707377
#
_entry.id   c2541bcbf70c107dd44b45b79c707377
#
_cell.length_a   1.000
_cell.length_b   1.000
_cell.length_c   1.000
_cell.angle_alpha   90.00
_cell.angle_beta   90.00
_cell.angle_gamma   90.00
#
_symmetry.space_group_name_H-M   'P 1'
#
loop_
_entity.id
_entity.type
_entity.pdbx_description
1 polymer ?
#
loop_
_entity_poly.entity_id
_entity_poly.type
_entity_poly.pdbx_seq_one_letter_code
_entity_poly.pdbx_strand_id
1 'polypeptide(L)'
;FMGDYVDRGYHSVETFTYLLLLKVRYPDRITLLRGNHECRQITQVYGFYDECLTKYGGNPNPWKWCTQVFDHLTVAALIDGKVFCVHGGLSPDIRCIDQIRSTIPRKQEIPHEGPFCDLLWSDPEDVDGMVVSNRGAGYLFGASVVREFVEVNGIDLVARSHQLVQEGYKYAFPPDNLLVTVWSAPNYCYRCGNVASIMKLDEKLNRDFVMFNAVDDEGEPPQRTAVPYFL
;
A
#
# COMPACT_ATOMS: atom_id res chain seq x y z
N PHE A 1 -0.22 0.08 9.07
CA PHE A 1 0.70 0.14 7.92
C PHE A 1 -0.06 -0.32 6.68
N MET A 2 0.03 0.41 5.56
CA MET A 2 -0.84 0.25 4.40
C MET A 2 -0.19 -0.47 3.21
N GLY A 3 0.75 -1.39 3.46
CA GLY A 3 1.36 -2.22 2.42
C GLY A 3 2.62 -1.64 1.78
N ASP A 4 3.16 -2.37 0.81
CA ASP A 4 4.40 -2.08 0.08
C ASP A 4 5.62 -1.98 1.01
N TYR A 5 5.87 -3.06 1.74
CA TYR A 5 7.00 -3.18 2.67
C TYR A 5 8.28 -3.64 1.99
N VAL A 6 8.20 -4.10 0.78
CA VAL A 6 9.27 -4.74 0.01
C VAL A 6 9.41 -4.13 -1.37
N ASP A 7 10.51 -4.43 -2.03
CA ASP A 7 10.88 -3.99 -3.38
C ASP A 7 11.42 -2.55 -3.46
N ARG A 8 12.04 -2.22 -4.58
CA ARG A 8 12.60 -0.92 -4.96
C ARG A 8 13.79 -0.47 -4.10
N GLY A 9 13.74 -0.67 -2.78
CA GLY A 9 14.81 -0.37 -1.84
C GLY A 9 15.79 -1.54 -1.62
N TYR A 10 16.75 -1.34 -0.71
CA TYR A 10 17.80 -2.31 -0.37
C TYR A 10 17.60 -2.95 1.01
N HIS A 11 16.56 -2.55 1.72
CA HIS A 11 16.28 -2.95 3.11
C HIS A 11 14.91 -3.60 3.28
N SER A 12 14.40 -4.28 2.23
CA SER A 12 13.10 -4.96 2.28
C SER A 12 13.07 -6.05 3.34
N VAL A 13 14.17 -6.81 3.46
CA VAL A 13 14.30 -7.89 4.46
C VAL A 13 14.19 -7.32 5.87
N GLU A 14 14.96 -6.29 6.17
CA GLU A 14 14.99 -5.66 7.49
C GLU A 14 13.64 -5.00 7.80
N THR A 15 13.09 -4.25 6.87
CA THR A 15 11.79 -3.56 7.02
C THR A 15 10.68 -4.54 7.31
N PHE A 16 10.52 -5.57 6.48
CA PHE A 16 9.45 -6.53 6.65
C PHE A 16 9.63 -7.38 7.92
N THR A 17 10.86 -7.81 8.22
CA THR A 17 11.17 -8.55 9.46
C THR A 17 10.86 -7.71 10.68
N TYR A 18 11.23 -6.43 10.69
CA TYR A 18 10.95 -5.52 11.80
C TYR A 18 9.44 -5.35 12.02
N LEU A 19 8.67 -5.16 10.95
CA LEU A 19 7.20 -5.05 11.04
C LEU A 19 6.56 -6.35 11.54
N LEU A 20 7.06 -7.52 11.10
CA LEU A 20 6.58 -8.80 11.61
C LEU A 20 6.89 -8.99 13.10
N LEU A 21 8.08 -8.60 13.55
CA LEU A 21 8.43 -8.64 14.98
C LEU A 21 7.52 -7.73 15.80
N LEU A 22 7.19 -6.53 15.32
CA LEU A 22 6.20 -5.66 15.94
C LEU A 22 4.82 -6.29 15.98
N LYS A 23 4.38 -6.93 14.87
CA LYS A 23 3.09 -7.63 14.82
C LYS A 23 3.03 -8.81 15.80
N VAL A 24 4.09 -9.59 15.92
CA VAL A 24 4.17 -10.71 16.89
C VAL A 24 4.17 -10.17 18.31
N ARG A 25 4.94 -9.10 18.59
CA ARG A 25 5.05 -8.52 19.93
C ARG A 25 3.80 -7.79 20.38
N TYR A 26 3.08 -7.15 19.46
CA TYR A 26 1.92 -6.31 19.71
C TYR A 26 0.76 -6.64 18.77
N PRO A 27 0.21 -7.87 18.81
CA PRO A 27 -0.74 -8.36 17.82
C PRO A 27 -2.03 -7.52 17.74
N ASP A 28 -2.47 -6.96 18.86
CA ASP A 28 -3.69 -6.16 18.92
C ASP A 28 -3.48 -4.67 18.57
N ARG A 29 -2.22 -4.23 18.47
CA ARG A 29 -1.88 -2.82 18.22
C ARG A 29 -1.31 -2.57 16.83
N ILE A 30 -0.76 -3.59 16.19
CA ILE A 30 -0.14 -3.50 14.87
C ILE A 30 -1.04 -4.19 13.85
N THR A 31 -1.45 -3.45 12.82
CA THR A 31 -2.16 -3.99 11.66
C THR A 31 -1.32 -3.74 10.42
N LEU A 32 -1.03 -4.84 9.69
CA LEU A 32 -0.29 -4.81 8.45
C LEU A 32 -1.26 -5.11 7.31
N LEU A 33 -1.50 -4.13 6.44
CA LEU A 33 -2.26 -4.34 5.21
C LEU A 33 -1.33 -4.91 4.13
N ARG A 34 -1.90 -5.62 3.18
CA ARG A 34 -1.20 -6.10 2.00
C ARG A 34 -1.17 -5.02 0.94
N GLY A 35 -0.01 -4.72 0.39
CA GLY A 35 0.15 -3.94 -0.84
C GLY A 35 0.30 -4.85 -2.05
N ASN A 36 0.34 -4.27 -3.25
CA ASN A 36 0.50 -5.03 -4.48
C ASN A 36 1.91 -5.63 -4.62
N HIS A 37 2.92 -5.05 -3.97
CA HIS A 37 4.26 -5.60 -3.91
C HIS A 37 4.39 -6.83 -3.00
N GLU A 38 3.49 -7.07 -2.08
CA GLU A 38 3.46 -8.30 -1.27
C GLU A 38 2.93 -9.48 -2.08
N CYS A 39 3.61 -9.82 -3.17
CA CYS A 39 3.26 -10.78 -4.22
C CYS A 39 4.50 -11.53 -4.69
N ARG A 40 4.35 -12.81 -5.04
CA ARG A 40 5.48 -13.62 -5.52
C ARG A 40 6.03 -13.10 -6.83
N GLN A 41 5.17 -12.76 -7.77
CA GLN A 41 5.56 -12.32 -9.10
C GLN A 41 6.27 -10.94 -9.04
N ILE A 42 5.68 -9.97 -8.37
CA ILE A 42 6.19 -8.60 -8.27
C ILE A 42 7.56 -8.60 -7.58
N THR A 43 7.73 -9.33 -6.50
CA THR A 43 9.00 -9.39 -5.76
C THR A 43 10.16 -10.02 -6.52
N GLN A 44 9.90 -10.82 -7.55
CA GLN A 44 10.93 -11.36 -8.44
C GLN A 44 11.41 -10.35 -9.49
N VAL A 45 10.60 -9.32 -9.76
CA VAL A 45 10.91 -8.27 -10.74
C VAL A 45 11.57 -7.06 -10.07
N TYR A 46 11.08 -6.65 -8.89
CA TYR A 46 11.42 -5.35 -8.30
C TYR A 46 12.43 -5.41 -7.15
N GLY A 47 12.95 -6.59 -6.83
CA GLY A 47 14.20 -6.71 -6.11
C GLY A 47 14.19 -7.45 -4.78
N PHE A 48 13.06 -7.72 -4.16
CA PHE A 48 13.03 -8.41 -2.86
C PHE A 48 13.55 -9.85 -2.95
N TYR A 49 13.23 -10.57 -4.03
CA TYR A 49 13.78 -11.92 -4.26
C TYR A 49 15.31 -11.90 -4.31
N ASP A 50 15.88 -11.02 -5.13
CA ASP A 50 17.34 -10.89 -5.28
C ASP A 50 18.01 -10.41 -4.00
N GLU A 51 17.35 -9.52 -3.24
CA GLU A 51 17.82 -9.09 -1.93
C GLU A 51 17.93 -10.27 -0.96
N CYS A 52 16.90 -11.15 -0.92
CA CYS A 52 16.93 -12.36 -0.12
C CYS A 52 18.08 -13.28 -0.52
N LEU A 53 18.27 -13.54 -1.83
CA LEU A 53 19.39 -14.37 -2.29
C LEU A 53 20.74 -13.78 -1.88
N THR A 54 20.92 -12.49 -2.08
CA THR A 54 22.19 -11.81 -1.77
C THR A 54 22.49 -11.87 -0.27
N LYS A 55 21.53 -11.53 0.58
CA LYS A 55 21.71 -11.47 2.04
C LYS A 55 21.84 -12.86 2.70
N TYR A 56 21.33 -13.91 2.05
CA TYR A 56 21.31 -15.26 2.60
C TYR A 56 22.13 -16.27 1.78
N GLY A 57 23.17 -15.81 1.07
CA GLY A 57 24.14 -16.70 0.40
C GLY A 57 23.51 -17.59 -0.68
N GLY A 58 22.55 -17.07 -1.46
CA GLY A 58 21.85 -17.81 -2.52
C GLY A 58 20.68 -18.67 -2.04
N ASN A 59 20.33 -18.63 -0.74
CA ASN A 59 19.22 -19.40 -0.19
C ASN A 59 17.88 -18.70 -0.45
N PRO A 60 16.93 -19.27 -1.20
CA PRO A 60 15.62 -18.69 -1.50
C PRO A 60 14.59 -18.85 -0.37
N ASN A 61 14.89 -19.60 0.69
CA ASN A 61 13.90 -19.91 1.73
C ASN A 61 13.39 -18.67 2.46
N PRO A 62 14.19 -17.64 2.80
CA PRO A 62 13.68 -16.43 3.42
C PRO A 62 12.58 -15.77 2.59
N TRP A 63 12.79 -15.64 1.27
CA TRP A 63 11.77 -15.14 0.36
C TRP A 63 10.52 -16.02 0.34
N LYS A 64 10.67 -17.36 0.30
CA LYS A 64 9.53 -18.29 0.33
C LYS A 64 8.70 -18.15 1.61
N TRP A 65 9.35 -18.00 2.76
CA TRP A 65 8.66 -17.80 4.03
C TRP A 65 7.94 -16.45 4.09
N CYS A 66 8.60 -15.38 3.66
CA CYS A 66 7.97 -14.06 3.59
C CYS A 66 6.74 -14.06 2.66
N THR A 67 6.84 -14.67 1.48
CA THR A 67 5.71 -14.74 0.54
C THR A 67 4.55 -15.60 1.06
N GLN A 68 4.81 -16.61 1.88
CA GLN A 68 3.74 -17.33 2.61
C GLN A 68 3.06 -16.42 3.64
N VAL A 69 3.82 -15.56 4.33
CA VAL A 69 3.25 -14.57 5.27
C VAL A 69 2.41 -13.54 4.52
N PHE A 70 2.81 -13.12 3.31
CA PHE A 70 2.02 -12.19 2.50
C PHE A 70 0.59 -12.66 2.28
N ASP A 71 0.38 -13.96 2.08
CA ASP A 71 -0.96 -14.54 1.90
C ASP A 71 -1.87 -14.34 3.12
N HIS A 72 -1.28 -14.06 4.28
CA HIS A 72 -2.01 -13.86 5.54
C HIS A 72 -2.22 -12.38 5.89
N LEU A 73 -1.62 -11.44 5.12
CA LEU A 73 -1.80 -10.02 5.38
C LEU A 73 -3.25 -9.59 5.16
N THR A 74 -3.66 -8.58 5.90
CA THR A 74 -5.02 -8.04 5.85
C THR A 74 -5.18 -7.14 4.61
N VAL A 75 -6.30 -7.23 3.91
CA VAL A 75 -6.54 -6.43 2.69
C VAL A 75 -6.96 -5.00 3.01
N ALA A 76 -7.79 -4.82 4.01
CA ALA A 76 -8.28 -3.51 4.43
C ALA A 76 -8.51 -3.46 5.94
N ALA A 77 -8.59 -2.28 6.51
CA ALA A 77 -8.95 -2.05 7.91
C ALA A 77 -9.92 -0.88 8.05
N LEU A 78 -10.77 -0.94 9.06
CA LEU A 78 -11.71 0.12 9.40
C LEU A 78 -11.39 0.61 10.80
N ILE A 79 -11.00 1.88 10.94
CA ILE A 79 -10.67 2.51 12.20
C ILE A 79 -11.92 3.21 12.72
N ASP A 80 -12.38 2.80 13.90
CA ASP A 80 -13.54 3.34 14.63
C ASP A 80 -14.81 3.50 13.77
N GLY A 81 -15.00 2.59 12.80
CA GLY A 81 -16.14 2.64 11.88
C GLY A 81 -16.16 3.85 10.93
N LYS A 82 -15.09 4.65 10.87
CA LYS A 82 -15.05 5.94 10.19
C LYS A 82 -13.93 6.13 9.17
N VAL A 83 -12.77 5.53 9.38
CA VAL A 83 -11.64 5.65 8.46
C VAL A 83 -11.37 4.29 7.82
N PHE A 84 -11.64 4.18 6.54
CA PHE A 84 -11.36 2.98 5.75
C PHE A 84 -9.94 3.05 5.20
N CYS A 85 -9.10 2.08 5.59
CA CYS A 85 -7.71 1.97 5.16
C CYS A 85 -7.57 0.83 4.15
N VAL A 86 -6.97 1.10 3.01
CA VAL A 86 -6.72 0.16 1.93
C VAL A 86 -5.41 0.55 1.23
N HIS A 87 -4.72 -0.38 0.57
CA HIS A 87 -3.45 -0.05 -0.07
C HIS A 87 -3.63 0.78 -1.34
N GLY A 88 -4.33 0.24 -2.33
CA GLY A 88 -4.57 0.88 -3.63
C GLY A 88 -5.80 1.80 -3.59
N GLY A 89 -7.00 1.24 -3.76
CA GLY A 89 -8.19 2.07 -3.83
C GLY A 89 -9.48 1.27 -3.82
N LEU A 90 -10.42 1.69 -4.65
CA LEU A 90 -11.77 1.14 -4.72
C LEU A 90 -11.93 0.17 -5.91
N SER A 91 -12.94 -0.68 -5.84
CA SER A 91 -13.30 -1.66 -6.86
C SER A 91 -14.74 -1.46 -7.31
N PRO A 92 -15.06 -1.62 -8.60
CA PRO A 92 -16.46 -1.60 -9.07
C PRO A 92 -17.31 -2.71 -8.46
N ASP A 93 -16.69 -3.81 -8.04
CA ASP A 93 -17.36 -4.97 -7.46
C ASP A 93 -17.57 -4.86 -5.93
N ILE A 94 -16.98 -3.84 -5.28
CA ILE A 94 -17.07 -3.62 -3.83
C ILE A 94 -17.77 -2.28 -3.55
N ARG A 95 -19.06 -2.34 -3.36
CA ARG A 95 -19.87 -1.18 -2.96
C ARG A 95 -19.95 -1.02 -1.44
N CYS A 96 -19.99 -2.13 -0.73
CA CYS A 96 -20.06 -2.16 0.74
C CYS A 96 -18.82 -2.83 1.32
N ILE A 97 -18.25 -2.27 2.40
CA ILE A 97 -17.04 -2.80 3.08
C ILE A 97 -17.24 -4.26 3.50
N ASP A 98 -18.45 -4.65 3.92
CA ASP A 98 -18.72 -6.03 4.32
C ASP A 98 -18.58 -7.04 3.17
N GLN A 99 -18.72 -6.61 1.91
CA GLN A 99 -18.49 -7.47 0.75
C GLN A 99 -17.04 -7.96 0.69
N ILE A 100 -16.07 -7.19 1.19
CA ILE A 100 -14.65 -7.59 1.23
C ILE A 100 -14.50 -8.94 1.95
N ARG A 101 -15.22 -9.13 3.05
CA ARG A 101 -15.14 -10.38 3.85
C ARG A 101 -15.76 -11.58 3.14
N SER A 102 -16.77 -11.37 2.33
CA SER A 102 -17.49 -12.45 1.62
C SER A 102 -16.89 -12.75 0.25
N THR A 103 -16.28 -11.75 -0.40
CA THR A 103 -15.81 -11.83 -1.79
C THR A 103 -14.34 -12.20 -1.89
N ILE A 104 -13.52 -11.77 -0.92
CA ILE A 104 -12.07 -11.98 -0.96
C ILE A 104 -11.69 -13.14 -0.04
N PRO A 105 -11.32 -14.33 -0.59
CA PRO A 105 -10.82 -15.43 0.20
C PRO A 105 -9.51 -15.06 0.90
N ARG A 106 -9.31 -15.57 2.10
CA ARG A 106 -8.05 -15.43 2.83
C ARG A 106 -7.02 -16.45 2.34
N LYS A 107 -5.75 -16.15 2.59
CA LYS A 107 -4.61 -17.05 2.36
C LYS A 107 -4.42 -17.44 0.89
N GLN A 108 -4.43 -16.44 0.04
CA GLN A 108 -4.21 -16.65 -1.39
C GLN A 108 -3.23 -15.63 -1.97
N GLU A 109 -2.67 -15.96 -3.12
CA GLU A 109 -1.93 -15.00 -3.95
C GLU A 109 -2.88 -13.95 -4.51
N ILE A 110 -2.37 -12.75 -4.82
CA ILE A 110 -3.14 -11.68 -5.46
C ILE A 110 -3.52 -12.14 -6.86
N PRO A 111 -4.82 -12.21 -7.21
CA PRO A 111 -5.23 -12.53 -8.56
C PRO A 111 -4.89 -11.40 -9.53
N HIS A 112 -4.91 -11.69 -10.83
CA HIS A 112 -4.61 -10.69 -11.86
C HIS A 112 -5.77 -9.73 -12.15
N GLU A 113 -6.97 -10.04 -11.69
CA GLU A 113 -8.19 -9.24 -11.86
C GLU A 113 -9.17 -9.49 -10.71
N GLY A 114 -10.21 -8.68 -10.66
CA GLY A 114 -11.27 -8.78 -9.66
C GLY A 114 -11.01 -7.97 -8.39
N PRO A 115 -11.97 -7.97 -7.45
CA PRO A 115 -12.00 -7.02 -6.34
C PRO A 115 -10.76 -7.05 -5.44
N PHE A 116 -10.12 -8.20 -5.27
CA PHE A 116 -8.87 -8.25 -4.49
C PHE A 116 -7.73 -7.52 -5.22
N CYS A 117 -7.58 -7.75 -6.50
CA CYS A 117 -6.62 -7.01 -7.33
C CYS A 117 -6.90 -5.51 -7.29
N ASP A 118 -8.17 -5.11 -7.48
CA ASP A 118 -8.57 -3.72 -7.54
C ASP A 118 -8.25 -2.95 -6.26
N LEU A 119 -8.54 -3.53 -5.09
CA LEU A 119 -8.24 -2.90 -3.80
C LEU A 119 -6.75 -2.63 -3.59
N LEU A 120 -5.86 -3.34 -4.29
CA LEU A 120 -4.42 -3.19 -4.18
C LEU A 120 -3.81 -2.33 -5.30
N TRP A 121 -4.51 -2.16 -6.44
CA TRP A 121 -3.94 -1.53 -7.64
C TRP A 121 -4.65 -0.26 -8.10
N SER A 122 -5.91 -0.01 -7.67
CA SER A 122 -6.69 1.13 -8.14
C SER A 122 -6.18 2.45 -7.60
N ASP A 123 -6.30 3.50 -8.43
CA ASP A 123 -5.83 4.85 -8.12
C ASP A 123 -6.95 5.90 -8.26
N PRO A 124 -7.00 6.92 -7.38
CA PRO A 124 -7.86 8.08 -7.58
C PRO A 124 -7.32 8.95 -8.74
N GLU A 125 -8.19 9.35 -9.66
CA GLU A 125 -7.83 10.20 -10.81
C GLU A 125 -9.04 11.07 -11.19
N ASP A 126 -8.77 12.17 -11.93
CA ASP A 126 -9.82 13.06 -12.43
C ASP A 126 -10.51 12.42 -13.65
N VAL A 127 -11.38 11.45 -13.38
CA VAL A 127 -12.18 10.72 -14.36
C VAL A 127 -13.63 10.65 -13.91
N ASP A 128 -14.55 10.43 -14.85
CA ASP A 128 -15.95 10.16 -14.51
C ASP A 128 -16.15 8.66 -14.22
N GLY A 129 -16.64 8.36 -13.02
CA GLY A 129 -16.84 6.98 -12.58
C GLY A 129 -15.56 6.19 -12.40
N MET A 130 -15.52 4.98 -12.97
CA MET A 130 -14.35 4.08 -12.97
C MET A 130 -13.94 3.74 -14.39
N VAL A 131 -12.63 3.81 -14.67
CA VAL A 131 -12.03 3.41 -15.96
C VAL A 131 -10.87 2.46 -15.71
N VAL A 132 -10.58 1.57 -16.65
CA VAL A 132 -9.47 0.61 -16.53
C VAL A 132 -8.14 1.36 -16.37
N SER A 133 -7.33 0.94 -15.43
CA SER A 133 -6.04 1.54 -15.16
C SER A 133 -5.01 1.21 -16.25
N ASN A 134 -4.20 2.19 -16.62
CA ASN A 134 -3.04 1.99 -17.51
C ASN A 134 -1.91 1.16 -16.88
N ARG A 135 -2.00 0.85 -15.59
CA ARG A 135 -1.05 -0.06 -14.91
C ARG A 135 -1.18 -1.52 -15.38
N GLY A 136 -2.26 -1.87 -16.12
CA GLY A 136 -2.58 -3.24 -16.48
C GLY A 136 -3.32 -4.03 -15.38
N ALA A 137 -3.64 -3.39 -14.25
CA ALA A 137 -4.40 -3.94 -13.13
C ALA A 137 -5.16 -2.83 -12.41
N GLY A 138 -6.33 -3.14 -11.84
CA GLY A 138 -7.17 -2.19 -11.13
C GLY A 138 -7.82 -1.12 -12.01
N TYR A 139 -8.33 -0.08 -11.37
CA TYR A 139 -9.10 1.00 -11.98
C TYR A 139 -8.57 2.37 -11.58
N LEU A 140 -8.79 3.36 -12.46
CA LEU A 140 -8.79 4.77 -12.08
C LEU A 140 -10.23 5.12 -11.67
N PHE A 141 -10.39 5.81 -10.54
CA PHE A 141 -11.72 6.15 -10.01
C PHE A 141 -11.82 7.62 -9.61
N GLY A 142 -12.96 8.22 -9.95
CA GLY A 142 -13.22 9.64 -9.77
C GLY A 142 -13.89 10.00 -8.43
N ALA A 143 -14.11 11.29 -8.24
CA ALA A 143 -14.72 11.87 -7.04
C ALA A 143 -16.12 11.32 -6.74
N SER A 144 -16.95 11.07 -7.76
CA SER A 144 -18.31 10.53 -7.60
C SER A 144 -18.29 9.17 -6.93
N VAL A 145 -17.34 8.30 -7.31
CA VAL A 145 -17.17 6.96 -6.73
C VAL A 145 -16.77 7.03 -5.25
N VAL A 146 -15.86 7.94 -4.91
CA VAL A 146 -15.44 8.13 -3.51
C VAL A 146 -16.61 8.63 -2.65
N ARG A 147 -17.38 9.61 -3.14
CA ARG A 147 -18.55 10.12 -2.40
C ARG A 147 -19.60 9.02 -2.18
N GLU A 148 -19.93 8.25 -3.22
CA GLU A 148 -20.88 7.14 -3.09
C GLU A 148 -20.38 6.10 -2.08
N PHE A 149 -19.11 5.70 -2.16
CA PHE A 149 -18.53 4.70 -1.26
C PHE A 149 -18.56 5.17 0.21
N VAL A 150 -18.19 6.43 0.46
CA VAL A 150 -18.21 7.05 1.79
C VAL A 150 -19.63 7.11 2.34
N GLU A 151 -20.60 7.55 1.54
CA GLU A 151 -22.01 7.66 1.94
C GLU A 151 -22.62 6.28 2.23
N VAL A 152 -22.47 5.32 1.34
CA VAL A 152 -23.03 3.96 1.47
C VAL A 152 -22.51 3.26 2.73
N ASN A 153 -21.23 3.47 3.06
CA ASN A 153 -20.58 2.82 4.20
C ASN A 153 -20.62 3.64 5.50
N GLY A 154 -21.14 4.86 5.47
CA GLY A 154 -21.22 5.76 6.64
C GLY A 154 -19.86 6.12 7.23
N ILE A 155 -18.81 6.12 6.41
CA ILE A 155 -17.44 6.47 6.79
C ILE A 155 -17.14 7.94 6.48
N ASP A 156 -16.03 8.47 7.01
CA ASP A 156 -15.65 9.87 6.84
C ASP A 156 -14.38 10.05 6.00
N LEU A 157 -13.64 8.95 5.76
CA LEU A 157 -12.36 8.99 5.03
C LEU A 157 -12.00 7.64 4.43
N VAL A 158 -11.45 7.67 3.23
CA VAL A 158 -10.63 6.60 2.64
C VAL A 158 -9.16 7.02 2.76
N ALA A 159 -8.35 6.26 3.50
CA ALA A 159 -6.91 6.44 3.60
C ALA A 159 -6.21 5.34 2.79
N ARG A 160 -5.33 5.75 1.88
CA ARG A 160 -4.63 4.82 0.98
C ARG A 160 -3.16 5.23 0.78
N SER A 161 -2.39 4.39 0.10
CA SER A 161 -0.98 4.62 -0.25
C SER A 161 -0.76 4.48 -1.77
N HIS A 162 0.15 3.62 -2.24
CA HIS A 162 0.34 3.14 -3.60
C HIS A 162 0.83 4.18 -4.64
N GLN A 163 0.48 5.46 -4.55
CA GLN A 163 0.96 6.53 -5.44
C GLN A 163 1.96 7.44 -4.74
N LEU A 164 3.07 7.73 -5.43
CA LEU A 164 4.05 8.71 -4.98
C LEU A 164 3.40 10.09 -4.83
N VAL A 165 3.62 10.73 -3.70
CA VAL A 165 3.26 12.11 -3.43
C VAL A 165 4.50 12.87 -2.98
N GLN A 166 4.84 13.98 -3.65
CA GLN A 166 6.05 14.75 -3.37
C GLN A 166 6.07 15.34 -1.95
N GLU A 167 4.92 15.76 -1.46
CA GLU A 167 4.73 16.37 -0.15
C GLU A 167 4.45 15.36 0.96
N GLY A 168 4.51 14.04 0.67
CA GLY A 168 4.27 12.96 1.62
C GLY A 168 2.80 12.62 1.84
N TYR A 169 1.86 13.51 1.61
CA TYR A 169 0.42 13.22 1.59
C TYR A 169 -0.32 14.15 0.63
N LYS A 170 -1.46 13.69 0.14
CA LYS A 170 -2.33 14.47 -0.74
C LYS A 170 -3.78 14.06 -0.58
N TYR A 171 -4.66 15.03 -0.34
CA TYR A 171 -6.10 14.82 -0.48
C TYR A 171 -6.47 14.83 -1.97
N ALA A 172 -7.21 13.81 -2.41
CA ALA A 172 -7.82 13.79 -3.72
C ALA A 172 -9.15 14.55 -3.68
N PHE A 173 -9.51 15.14 -4.83
CA PHE A 173 -10.82 15.73 -5.09
C PHE A 173 -11.23 16.82 -4.08
N PRO A 174 -10.42 17.89 -3.90
CA PRO A 174 -10.85 19.02 -3.08
C PRO A 174 -12.13 19.66 -3.66
N PRO A 175 -13.04 20.23 -2.84
CA PRO A 175 -12.85 20.48 -1.41
C PRO A 175 -13.31 19.34 -0.49
N ASP A 176 -13.79 18.21 -0.99
CA ASP A 176 -14.47 17.19 -0.18
C ASP A 176 -13.54 16.52 0.84
N ASN A 177 -12.26 16.33 0.49
CA ASN A 177 -11.23 15.71 1.36
C ASN A 177 -11.63 14.34 1.94
N LEU A 178 -12.38 13.55 1.16
CA LEU A 178 -12.90 12.23 1.54
C LEU A 178 -11.91 11.09 1.26
N LEU A 179 -10.83 11.37 0.52
CA LEU A 179 -9.75 10.42 0.24
C LEU A 179 -8.40 11.09 0.41
N VAL A 180 -7.49 10.41 1.09
CA VAL A 180 -6.11 10.85 1.26
C VAL A 180 -5.13 9.76 0.86
N THR A 181 -4.14 10.12 0.04
CA THR A 181 -2.95 9.31 -0.20
C THR A 181 -1.89 9.69 0.84
N VAL A 182 -1.38 8.72 1.57
CA VAL A 182 -0.29 8.87 2.54
C VAL A 182 0.91 8.10 2.02
N TRP A 183 2.02 8.79 1.79
CA TRP A 183 3.25 8.22 1.25
C TRP A 183 4.36 8.25 2.31
N SER A 184 4.85 7.08 2.71
CA SER A 184 5.81 6.95 3.81
C SER A 184 7.20 6.45 3.39
N ALA A 185 7.53 6.49 2.07
CA ALA A 185 8.85 6.16 1.56
C ALA A 185 9.58 7.44 1.09
N PRO A 186 10.46 8.03 1.93
CA PRO A 186 11.16 9.27 1.58
C PRO A 186 12.21 9.01 0.50
N ASN A 187 12.48 10.01 -0.34
CA ASN A 187 13.43 9.93 -1.47
C ASN A 187 13.25 8.63 -2.26
N TYR A 188 12.03 8.36 -2.72
CA TYR A 188 11.66 7.10 -3.36
C TYR A 188 12.61 6.71 -4.48
N CYS A 189 12.98 5.44 -4.51
CA CYS A 189 13.99 4.90 -5.42
C CYS A 189 15.34 5.64 -5.35
N TYR A 190 15.64 6.32 -4.22
CA TYR A 190 16.87 7.11 -3.98
C TYR A 190 17.07 8.27 -4.95
N ARG A 191 16.03 8.73 -5.63
CA ARG A 191 16.12 9.77 -6.68
C ARG A 191 14.92 10.70 -6.79
N CYS A 192 13.77 10.37 -6.20
CA CYS A 192 12.55 11.18 -6.39
C CYS A 192 12.54 12.46 -5.55
N GLY A 193 13.39 12.56 -4.52
CA GLY A 193 13.50 13.74 -3.67
C GLY A 193 12.23 14.10 -2.89
N ASN A 194 11.27 13.19 -2.81
CA ASN A 194 10.01 13.41 -2.10
C ASN A 194 10.19 13.31 -0.58
N VAL A 195 9.34 14.04 0.12
CA VAL A 195 9.16 13.90 1.57
C VAL A 195 8.21 12.73 1.86
N ALA A 196 8.31 12.13 3.01
CA ALA A 196 7.39 11.10 3.49
C ALA A 196 6.52 11.63 4.63
N SER A 197 5.40 10.96 4.88
CA SER A 197 4.52 11.30 6.00
C SER A 197 3.95 10.09 6.72
N ILE A 198 3.49 10.34 7.95
CA ILE A 198 2.66 9.46 8.75
C ILE A 198 1.40 10.23 9.13
N MET A 199 0.23 9.69 8.86
CA MET A 199 -1.03 10.25 9.34
C MET A 199 -1.29 9.79 10.78
N LYS A 200 -1.54 10.75 11.67
CA LYS A 200 -2.00 10.52 13.04
C LYS A 200 -3.49 10.83 13.15
N LEU A 201 -4.19 10.02 13.91
CA LEU A 201 -5.59 10.24 14.27
C LEU A 201 -5.67 10.39 15.79
N ASP A 202 -6.35 11.44 16.26
CA ASP A 202 -6.68 11.58 17.68
C ASP A 202 -7.96 10.80 18.04
N GLU A 203 -8.39 10.86 19.29
CA GLU A 203 -9.60 10.19 19.79
C GLU A 203 -10.90 10.67 19.11
N LYS A 204 -10.86 11.82 18.45
CA LYS A 204 -11.99 12.40 17.69
C LYS A 204 -11.82 12.20 16.18
N LEU A 205 -10.81 11.41 15.77
CA LEU A 205 -10.42 11.19 14.39
C LEU A 205 -9.96 12.46 13.64
N ASN A 206 -9.54 13.50 14.38
CA ASN A 206 -8.86 14.62 13.75
C ASN A 206 -7.53 14.14 13.16
N ARG A 207 -7.21 14.63 11.98
CA ARG A 207 -6.09 14.18 11.15
C ARG A 207 -4.93 15.15 11.28
N ASP A 208 -3.76 14.64 11.64
CA ASP A 208 -2.49 15.37 11.66
C ASP A 208 -1.43 14.57 10.89
N PHE A 209 -0.47 15.25 10.27
CA PHE A 209 0.57 14.61 9.45
C PHE A 209 1.94 14.95 9.99
N VAL A 210 2.72 13.92 10.27
CA VAL A 210 4.12 14.05 10.63
C VAL A 210 4.97 13.80 9.41
N MET A 211 5.70 14.83 8.98
CA MET A 211 6.58 14.77 7.82
C MET A 211 7.98 14.31 8.24
N PHE A 212 8.64 13.54 7.38
CA PHE A 212 10.05 13.16 7.59
C PHE A 212 10.78 12.99 6.25
N ASN A 213 12.11 13.18 6.31
CA ASN A 213 13.00 13.01 5.16
C ASN A 213 13.73 11.66 5.23
N ALA A 214 14.38 11.30 4.11
CA ALA A 214 15.32 10.18 4.13
C ALA A 214 16.48 10.49 5.08
N VAL A 215 17.01 9.45 5.70
CA VAL A 215 18.30 9.54 6.42
C VAL A 215 19.40 9.69 5.38
N ASP A 216 20.39 10.51 5.65
CA ASP A 216 21.58 10.61 4.81
C ASP A 216 22.34 9.28 4.86
N ASP A 217 22.31 8.53 3.76
CA ASP A 217 23.08 7.30 3.63
C ASP A 217 24.57 7.64 3.44
N GLU A 218 25.40 7.19 4.36
CA GLU A 218 26.88 7.25 4.26
C GLU A 218 27.42 6.20 3.26
N GLY A 219 26.82 6.06 2.08
CA GLY A 219 27.26 5.10 1.07
C GLY A 219 26.52 5.23 -0.26
N GLU A 220 27.22 5.04 -1.37
CA GLU A 220 26.57 4.91 -2.66
C GLU A 220 25.68 3.65 -2.67
N PRO A 221 24.39 3.76 -3.02
CA PRO A 221 23.55 2.58 -3.16
C PRO A 221 24.13 1.67 -4.24
N PRO A 222 24.15 0.34 -4.04
CA PRO A 222 24.61 -0.58 -5.06
C PRO A 222 23.83 -0.37 -6.35
N GLN A 223 24.53 -0.24 -7.48
CA GLN A 223 23.90 -0.02 -8.79
C GLN A 223 22.99 -1.20 -9.13
N ARG A 224 21.67 -1.03 -8.97
CA ARG A 224 20.68 -1.90 -9.60
C ARG A 224 20.32 -1.34 -10.97
N THR A 225 20.20 -2.21 -11.96
CA THR A 225 19.64 -1.86 -13.27
C THR A 225 18.28 -1.23 -13.04
N ALA A 226 18.11 0.03 -13.50
CA ALA A 226 16.85 0.73 -13.32
C ALA A 226 15.74 -0.02 -14.04
N VAL A 227 14.87 -0.68 -13.29
CA VAL A 227 13.63 -1.24 -13.83
C VAL A 227 12.70 -0.05 -14.16
N PRO A 228 12.12 0.01 -15.36
CA PRO A 228 11.22 1.10 -15.73
C PRO A 228 10.11 1.32 -14.71
N TYR A 229 9.74 2.58 -14.53
CA TYR A 229 8.84 3.07 -13.48
C TYR A 229 7.37 2.61 -13.64
N PHE A 230 7.08 1.87 -14.71
CA PHE A 230 5.72 1.46 -15.05
C PHE A 230 5.43 0.08 -14.45
N LEU A 231 4.75 0.13 -13.34
CA LEU A 231 3.64 -0.73 -12.91
C LEU A 231 3.06 -0.17 -11.63
#